data_44b045da66edca63a8e1e16be15af20e
#
_entry.id   44b045da66edca63a8e1e16be15af20e
#
_cell.length_a   1.000
_cell.length_b   1.000
_cell.length_c   1.000
_cell.angle_alpha   90.00
_cell.angle_beta   90.00
_cell.angle_gamma   90.00
#
_symmetry.space_group_name_H-M   'P 1'
#
loop_
_entity.id
_entity.type
_entity.pdbx_description
1 polymer ?
#
loop_
_entity_poly.entity_id
_entity_poly.type
_entity_poly.pdbx_seq_one_letter_code
_entity_poly.pdbx_strand_id
1 'polypeptide(L)'
;ELELTQPPSVSGAPGQRVTISCTGSSSNIGAGYDVHWYQQLPGTAPKLLIYGNSNRPSGVPDRFSGSKSGTSASLAISGLQSEDEGDYYCAAWDDSLSGPVFGGGTELTVLG
;
A
#
# COMPACT_ATOMS: atom_id res chain seq x y z
N GLU A 1 -4.18 3.41 -17.84
CA GLU A 1 -2.98 2.67 -17.47
C GLU A 1 -2.43 3.18 -16.14
N LEU A 2 -2.00 2.26 -15.29
CA LEU A 2 -1.52 2.60 -13.97
C LEU A 2 0.01 2.56 -13.94
N GLU A 3 0.61 3.59 -13.35
CA GLU A 3 2.06 3.73 -13.32
C GLU A 3 2.71 2.86 -12.25
N LEU A 4 1.97 2.52 -11.19
CA LEU A 4 2.45 1.64 -10.14
C LEU A 4 1.70 0.31 -10.23
N THR A 5 2.41 -0.79 -10.03
CA THR A 5 1.85 -2.12 -10.19
C THR A 5 1.70 -2.80 -8.84
N GLN A 6 0.49 -3.24 -8.55
CA GLN A 6 0.15 -3.98 -7.34
C GLN A 6 -0.46 -5.33 -7.73
N PRO A 7 -0.32 -6.37 -6.90
CA PRO A 7 -1.06 -7.61 -7.13
C PRO A 7 -2.56 -7.33 -7.00
N PRO A 8 -3.41 -7.95 -7.84
CA PRO A 8 -4.86 -7.69 -7.77
C PRO A 8 -5.48 -8.09 -6.44
N SER A 9 -4.97 -9.16 -5.82
CA SER A 9 -5.51 -9.64 -4.55
C SER A 9 -4.45 -10.37 -3.75
N VAL A 10 -4.60 -10.31 -2.43
CA VAL A 10 -3.84 -11.12 -1.48
C VAL A 10 -4.81 -11.65 -0.43
N SER A 11 -4.46 -12.75 0.20
CA SER A 11 -5.29 -13.31 1.27
C SER A 11 -4.42 -13.89 2.37
N GLY A 12 -4.98 -13.96 3.56
CA GLY A 12 -4.31 -14.56 4.69
C GLY A 12 -5.32 -14.93 5.76
N ALA A 13 -4.92 -15.81 6.67
CA ALA A 13 -5.75 -16.20 7.82
C ALA A 13 -5.54 -15.20 8.97
N PRO A 14 -6.50 -15.11 9.90
CA PRO A 14 -6.32 -14.28 11.09
C PRO A 14 -5.04 -14.61 11.83
N GLY A 15 -4.33 -13.58 12.26
CA GLY A 15 -3.06 -13.72 12.98
C GLY A 15 -1.84 -13.84 12.08
N GLN A 16 -2.00 -14.08 10.79
CA GLN A 16 -0.88 -14.18 9.84
C GLN A 16 -0.36 -12.79 9.45
N ARG A 17 0.78 -12.80 8.77
CA ARG A 17 1.38 -11.60 8.17
C ARG A 17 1.23 -11.70 6.66
N VAL A 18 0.73 -10.64 6.03
CA VAL A 18 0.66 -10.52 4.57
C VAL A 18 1.45 -9.32 4.12
N THR A 19 1.92 -9.33 2.88
CA THR A 19 2.60 -8.19 2.27
C THR A 19 1.94 -7.87 0.94
N ILE A 20 1.91 -6.57 0.63
CA ILE A 20 1.38 -6.04 -0.62
C ILE A 20 2.51 -5.27 -1.28
N SER A 21 2.91 -5.69 -2.47
CA SER A 21 3.98 -5.02 -3.21
C SER A 21 3.43 -3.89 -4.07
N CYS A 22 4.30 -2.91 -4.34
CA CYS A 22 4.01 -1.79 -5.20
C CYS A 22 5.25 -1.53 -6.03
N THR A 23 5.22 -1.86 -7.30
CA THR A 23 6.37 -1.75 -8.19
C THR A 23 6.20 -0.55 -9.10
N GLY A 24 7.18 0.33 -9.09
CA GLY A 24 7.21 1.51 -9.93
C GLY A 24 8.34 1.48 -10.94
N SER A 25 8.87 2.64 -11.25
CA SER A 25 9.91 2.82 -12.25
C SER A 25 10.93 3.86 -11.81
N SER A 26 11.90 4.13 -12.67
CA SER A 26 12.94 5.12 -12.41
C SER A 26 12.41 6.56 -12.36
N SER A 27 11.20 6.83 -12.85
CA SER A 27 10.64 8.18 -12.83
C SER A 27 9.79 8.46 -11.58
N ASN A 28 9.48 7.46 -10.79
CA ASN A 28 8.70 7.65 -9.57
C ASN A 28 9.43 7.09 -8.36
N ILE A 29 9.20 5.85 -7.96
CA ILE A 29 9.83 5.28 -6.74
C ILE A 29 11.35 5.27 -6.90
N GLY A 30 11.84 4.89 -8.06
CA GLY A 30 13.28 4.86 -8.34
C GLY A 30 13.94 6.23 -8.42
N ALA A 31 13.15 7.30 -8.57
CA ALA A 31 13.67 8.67 -8.55
C ALA A 31 13.90 9.19 -7.12
N GLY A 32 13.52 8.42 -6.11
CA GLY A 32 13.69 8.81 -4.72
C GLY A 32 12.43 9.35 -4.05
N TYR A 33 11.31 9.35 -4.77
CA TYR A 33 10.06 9.82 -4.17
C TYR A 33 9.50 8.81 -3.18
N ASP A 34 8.87 9.34 -2.14
CA ASP A 34 8.27 8.54 -1.08
C ASP A 34 7.01 7.84 -1.58
N VAL A 35 6.75 6.68 -1.01
CA VAL A 35 5.54 5.91 -1.28
C VAL A 35 4.56 6.10 -0.12
N HIS A 36 3.31 6.27 -0.48
CA HIS A 36 2.21 6.42 0.48
C HIS A 36 1.21 5.31 0.23
N TRP A 37 0.51 4.90 1.28
CA TRP A 37 -0.48 3.84 1.21
C TRP A 37 -1.81 4.33 1.73
N TYR A 38 -2.88 3.97 1.04
CA TYR A 38 -4.26 4.27 1.44
C TYR A 38 -5.00 2.97 1.66
N GLN A 39 -5.88 2.97 2.65
CA GLN A 39 -6.76 1.85 2.97
C GLN A 39 -8.19 2.28 2.72
N GLN A 40 -8.93 1.47 1.98
CA GLN A 40 -10.37 1.69 1.77
C GLN A 40 -11.13 0.47 2.27
N LEU A 41 -11.76 0.62 3.43
CA LEU A 41 -12.61 -0.42 3.99
C LEU A 41 -13.96 -0.42 3.27
N PRO A 42 -14.68 -1.56 3.24
CA PRO A 42 -15.95 -1.65 2.52
C PRO A 42 -16.93 -0.54 2.94
N GLY A 43 -17.49 0.14 1.95
CA GLY A 43 -18.48 1.18 2.19
C GLY A 43 -17.95 2.48 2.77
N THR A 44 -16.61 2.66 2.82
CA THR A 44 -16.01 3.88 3.38
C THR A 44 -15.09 4.55 2.36
N ALA A 45 -14.77 5.82 2.61
CA ALA A 45 -13.79 6.54 1.79
C ALA A 45 -12.37 6.04 2.10
N PRO A 46 -11.45 6.14 1.14
CA PRO A 46 -10.05 5.82 1.41
C PRO A 46 -9.49 6.74 2.49
N LYS A 47 -8.59 6.19 3.32
CA LYS A 47 -7.88 6.97 4.33
C LYS A 47 -6.39 6.70 4.23
N LEU A 48 -5.59 7.69 4.63
CA LEU A 48 -4.14 7.54 4.64
C LEU A 48 -3.74 6.53 5.71
N LEU A 49 -2.99 5.52 5.30
CA LEU A 49 -2.53 4.44 6.19
C LEU A 49 -1.05 4.58 6.53
N ILE A 50 -0.22 4.88 5.52
CA ILE A 50 1.23 5.07 5.65
C ILE A 50 1.62 6.25 4.78
N TYR A 51 2.49 7.12 5.27
CA TYR A 51 3.07 8.20 4.46
C TYR A 51 4.58 8.20 4.60
N GLY A 52 5.27 8.77 3.62
CA GLY A 52 6.72 8.88 3.66
C GLY A 52 7.41 7.53 3.81
N ASN A 53 6.95 6.53 3.10
CA ASN A 53 7.41 5.15 3.05
C ASN A 53 7.02 4.31 4.27
N SER A 54 7.15 4.82 5.49
CA SER A 54 7.06 4.00 6.70
C SER A 54 6.37 4.67 7.89
N ASN A 55 5.87 5.89 7.74
CA ASN A 55 5.28 6.62 8.85
C ASN A 55 3.78 6.35 8.95
N ARG A 56 3.30 6.20 10.17
CA ARG A 56 1.87 5.98 10.42
C ARG A 56 1.22 7.26 10.97
N PRO A 57 0.08 7.67 10.40
CA PRO A 57 -0.72 8.72 11.04
C PRO A 57 -1.19 8.27 12.43
N SER A 58 -1.57 9.23 13.26
CA SER A 58 -2.17 8.94 14.55
C SER A 58 -3.40 8.05 14.38
N GLY A 59 -3.50 7.00 15.18
CA GLY A 59 -4.61 6.06 15.13
C GLY A 59 -4.37 4.82 14.29
N VAL A 60 -3.29 4.79 13.50
CA VAL A 60 -2.93 3.57 12.74
C VAL A 60 -2.03 2.71 13.61
N PRO A 61 -2.41 1.45 13.90
CA PRO A 61 -1.62 0.60 14.79
C PRO A 61 -0.31 0.15 14.14
N ASP A 62 0.66 -0.24 14.97
CA ASP A 62 2.01 -0.59 14.53
C ASP A 62 2.11 -1.93 13.82
N ARG A 63 1.03 -2.69 13.74
CA ARG A 63 0.99 -3.90 12.93
C ARG A 63 0.97 -3.62 11.42
N PHE A 64 0.75 -2.36 11.03
CA PHE A 64 0.94 -1.88 9.66
C PHE A 64 2.33 -1.26 9.55
N SER A 65 3.10 -1.70 8.56
CA SER A 65 4.43 -1.14 8.32
C SER A 65 4.71 -1.04 6.83
N GLY A 66 5.52 -0.05 6.47
CA GLY A 66 5.88 0.17 5.08
C GLY A 66 7.39 0.20 4.91
N SER A 67 7.84 -0.18 3.73
CA SER A 67 9.26 -0.12 3.36
C SER A 67 9.38 0.18 1.87
N LYS A 68 10.57 0.64 1.48
CA LYS A 68 10.88 0.95 0.09
C LYS A 68 12.30 0.52 -0.21
N SER A 69 12.52 -0.05 -1.41
CA SER A 69 13.84 -0.44 -1.88
C SER A 69 13.87 -0.39 -3.39
N GLY A 70 14.82 0.37 -3.97
CA GLY A 70 14.96 0.49 -5.42
C GLY A 70 13.73 1.11 -6.05
N THR A 71 13.07 0.38 -6.95
CA THR A 71 11.87 0.83 -7.64
C THR A 71 10.59 0.25 -7.06
N SER A 72 10.68 -0.39 -5.89
CA SER A 72 9.53 -1.07 -5.28
C SER A 72 9.31 -0.64 -3.85
N ALA A 73 8.08 -0.80 -3.38
CA ALA A 73 7.70 -0.60 -2.01
C ALA A 73 6.85 -1.78 -1.54
N SER A 74 6.72 -1.93 -0.24
CA SER A 74 5.93 -3.01 0.33
C SER A 74 5.19 -2.52 1.56
N LEU A 75 3.93 -2.91 1.65
CA LEU A 75 3.11 -2.75 2.86
C LEU A 75 3.02 -4.11 3.53
N ALA A 76 3.34 -4.18 4.81
CA ALA A 76 3.20 -5.40 5.60
C ALA A 76 2.12 -5.19 6.66
N ILE A 77 1.27 -6.20 6.80
CA ILE A 77 0.21 -6.22 7.82
C ILE A 77 0.43 -7.49 8.63
N SER A 78 0.81 -7.35 9.89
CA SER A 78 0.97 -8.47 10.80
C SER A 78 -0.24 -8.57 11.72
N GLY A 79 -0.42 -9.75 12.34
CA GLY A 79 -1.55 -9.97 13.20
C GLY A 79 -2.88 -9.72 12.49
N LEU A 80 -3.01 -10.25 11.28
CA LEU A 80 -4.14 -9.97 10.39
C LEU A 80 -5.47 -10.19 11.09
N GLN A 81 -6.39 -9.23 10.92
CA GLN A 81 -7.72 -9.25 11.53
C GLN A 81 -8.78 -9.13 10.43
N SER A 82 -9.98 -9.64 10.72
CA SER A 82 -11.09 -9.54 9.75
C SER A 82 -11.40 -8.11 9.35
N GLU A 83 -11.20 -7.15 10.27
CA GLU A 83 -11.42 -5.73 10.02
C GLU A 83 -10.43 -5.13 9.03
N ASP A 84 -9.36 -5.84 8.68
CA ASP A 84 -8.39 -5.38 7.68
C ASP A 84 -8.87 -5.63 6.25
N GLU A 85 -9.93 -6.41 6.05
CA GLU A 85 -10.47 -6.65 4.72
C GLU A 85 -10.84 -5.34 4.04
N GLY A 86 -10.39 -5.19 2.80
CA GLY A 86 -10.63 -3.99 2.02
C GLY A 86 -9.63 -3.88 0.89
N ASP A 87 -9.54 -2.68 0.33
CA ASP A 87 -8.64 -2.39 -0.78
C ASP A 87 -7.51 -1.48 -0.31
N TYR A 88 -6.30 -1.76 -0.81
CA TYR A 88 -5.09 -1.04 -0.43
C TYR A 88 -4.41 -0.49 -1.68
N TYR A 89 -4.08 0.80 -1.67
CA TYR A 89 -3.54 1.51 -2.82
C TYR A 89 -2.21 2.15 -2.45
N CYS A 90 -1.22 2.05 -3.33
CA CYS A 90 0.02 2.81 -3.20
C CYS A 90 -0.01 4.04 -4.11
N ALA A 91 0.77 5.06 -3.75
CA ALA A 91 0.86 6.31 -4.48
C ALA A 91 2.26 6.89 -4.34
N ALA A 92 2.70 7.63 -5.36
CA ALA A 92 3.98 8.33 -5.36
C ALA A 92 3.92 9.47 -6.37
N TRP A 93 4.89 10.39 -6.29
CA TRP A 93 5.08 11.41 -7.31
C TRP A 93 5.86 10.85 -8.49
N ASP A 94 5.56 11.30 -9.69
CA ASP A 94 6.24 10.89 -10.92
C ASP A 94 6.80 12.11 -11.65
N ASP A 95 8.11 12.09 -11.91
CA ASP A 95 8.80 13.20 -12.57
C ASP A 95 8.38 13.38 -14.03
N SER A 96 8.20 12.28 -14.74
CA SER A 96 7.90 12.39 -16.18
C SER A 96 6.47 12.90 -16.42
N LEU A 97 5.56 12.60 -15.49
CA LEU A 97 4.17 13.06 -15.57
C LEU A 97 3.94 14.36 -14.79
N SER A 98 4.89 14.76 -13.94
CA SER A 98 4.78 15.92 -13.05
C SER A 98 3.50 15.89 -12.26
N GLY A 99 3.24 14.75 -11.63
CA GLY A 99 2.03 14.56 -10.86
C GLY A 99 2.05 13.27 -10.08
N PRO A 100 1.03 13.03 -9.25
CA PRO A 100 0.92 11.80 -8.50
C PRO A 100 0.54 10.64 -9.41
N VAL A 101 1.08 9.46 -9.09
CA VAL A 101 0.72 8.20 -9.74
C VAL A 101 0.25 7.21 -8.68
N PHE A 102 -0.58 6.27 -9.09
CA PHE A 102 -1.25 5.34 -8.18
C PHE A 102 -1.15 3.92 -8.72
N GLY A 103 -1.19 2.96 -7.80
CA GLY A 103 -1.44 1.57 -8.14
C GLY A 103 -2.93 1.31 -8.35
N GLY A 104 -3.25 0.17 -8.93
CA GLY A 104 -4.63 -0.23 -9.21
C GLY A 104 -5.38 -0.77 -8.01
N GLY A 105 -4.70 -0.94 -6.89
CA GLY A 105 -5.28 -1.47 -5.68
C GLY A 105 -5.10 -2.97 -5.53
N THR A 106 -5.04 -3.40 -4.30
CA THR A 106 -4.97 -4.81 -3.93
C THR A 106 -6.13 -5.11 -3.00
N GLU A 107 -6.96 -6.08 -3.38
CA GLU A 107 -8.02 -6.56 -2.51
C GLU A 107 -7.44 -7.52 -1.49
N LEU A 108 -7.62 -7.20 -0.22
CA LEU A 108 -7.19 -8.08 0.88
C LEU A 108 -8.38 -8.84 1.42
N THR A 109 -8.29 -10.16 1.38
CA THR A 109 -9.30 -11.07 1.94
C THR A 109 -8.73 -11.76 3.16
N VAL A 110 -9.49 -11.76 4.25
CA VAL A 110 -9.12 -12.47 5.48
C VAL A 110 -9.93 -13.76 5.51
N LEU A 111 -9.22 -14.91 5.48
CA LEU A 111 -9.81 -16.22 5.35
C LEU A 111 -10.48 -16.65 6.66
N GLY A 112 -11.53 -17.42 6.56
CA GLY A 112 -12.25 -17.94 7.70
C GLY A 112 -13.49 -17.12 8.03
#